data_c8f6d651bdd99696b409b33b55d333fa
#
_entry.id   c8f6d651bdd99696b409b33b55d333fa
#
_cell.length_a   1.000
_cell.length_b   1.000
_cell.length_c   1.000
_cell.angle_alpha   90.00
_cell.angle_beta   90.00
_cell.angle_gamma   90.00
#
_symmetry.space_group_name_H-M   'P 1'
#
loop_
_entity.id
_entity.type
_entity.pdbx_description
1 polymer ?
#
loop_
_entity_poly.entity_id
_entity_poly.type
_entity_poly.pdbx_seq_one_letter_code
_entity_poly.pdbx_strand_id
1 'polypeptide(L)'
;MAAVSETIVREFFELHGFLTRQERKYAGRGKQEKDGIDFFVWNPQPRPHFLPVPFILTTGDLAAVIRAIVVVRGWHTESFGPALLESSPEMFRFVEPAVFAQAARSFGPEEAAPLKILVVPALAQTAVAREQSIKVLRAKGVDAVIPFHTILADLIAQTEVNRNYDKSDLLQIIRVLKNYGLFKDPQMELFRTTRRGKRQARD
;
A
#
# COMPACT_ATOMS: atom_id res chain seq x y z
N MET A 1 6.23 -4.42 14.54
CA MET A 1 6.19 -4.49 13.05
C MET A 1 5.37 -3.36 12.40
N ALA A 2 4.38 -2.79 13.11
CA ALA A 2 3.57 -1.68 12.57
C ALA A 2 4.42 -0.49 12.06
N ALA A 3 5.40 -0.03 12.83
CA ALA A 3 6.20 1.14 12.48
C ALA A 3 6.98 1.02 11.15
N VAL A 4 7.48 -0.17 10.81
CA VAL A 4 8.20 -0.39 9.54
C VAL A 4 7.22 -0.34 8.38
N SER A 5 6.06 -1.01 8.49
CA SER A 5 5.03 -1.00 7.45
C SER A 5 4.48 0.41 7.23
N GLU A 6 4.25 1.15 8.31
CA GLU A 6 3.84 2.55 8.25
C GLU A 6 4.89 3.42 7.55
N THR A 7 6.18 3.25 7.86
CA THR A 7 7.26 3.97 7.18
C THR A 7 7.28 3.71 5.68
N ILE A 8 7.15 2.44 5.27
CA ILE A 8 7.11 2.05 3.85
C ILE A 8 5.92 2.69 3.13
N VAL A 9 4.74 2.67 3.76
CA VAL A 9 3.53 3.27 3.17
C VAL A 9 3.64 4.79 3.07
N ARG A 10 4.22 5.44 4.07
CA ARG A 10 4.48 6.88 4.04
C ARG A 10 5.40 7.24 2.88
N GLU A 11 6.56 6.58 2.75
CA GLU A 11 7.50 6.82 1.65
C GLU A 11 6.85 6.64 0.28
N PHE A 12 5.99 5.64 0.14
CA PHE A 12 5.25 5.41 -1.10
C PHE A 12 4.36 6.61 -1.48
N PHE A 13 3.57 7.12 -0.55
CA PHE A 13 2.73 8.29 -0.84
C PHE A 13 3.54 9.55 -1.07
N GLU A 14 4.59 9.80 -0.28
CA GLU A 14 5.47 10.96 -0.42
C GLU A 14 6.24 10.94 -1.75
N LEU A 15 6.69 9.77 -2.19
CA LEU A 15 7.34 9.58 -3.49
C LEU A 15 6.42 9.97 -4.66
N HIS A 16 5.11 9.76 -4.51
CA HIS A 16 4.08 10.15 -5.47
C HIS A 16 3.56 11.58 -5.27
N GLY A 17 4.24 12.40 -4.46
CA GLY A 17 3.94 13.81 -4.27
C GLY A 17 2.79 14.11 -3.31
N PHE A 18 2.30 13.13 -2.57
CA PHE A 18 1.28 13.34 -1.54
C PHE A 18 1.89 14.04 -0.32
N LEU A 19 1.13 14.93 0.28
CA LEU A 19 1.36 15.39 1.63
C LEU A 19 0.81 14.35 2.61
N THR A 20 1.65 13.87 3.53
CA THR A 20 1.26 12.86 4.51
C THR A 20 1.26 13.42 5.92
N ARG A 21 0.22 13.09 6.68
CA ARG A 21 0.17 13.31 8.12
C ARG A 21 -0.05 11.99 8.82
N GLN A 22 0.95 11.56 9.57
CA GLN A 22 0.84 10.36 10.39
C GLN A 22 0.10 10.66 11.69
N GLU A 23 -0.86 9.81 12.07
CA GLU A 23 -1.52 9.90 13.38
C GLU A 23 -0.56 9.44 14.48
N ARG A 24 -0.25 10.34 15.39
CA ARG A 24 0.70 10.04 16.48
C ARG A 24 0.00 9.29 17.60
N LYS A 25 0.44 8.07 17.87
CA LYS A 25 -0.07 7.20 18.96
C LYS A 25 0.13 7.78 20.39
N TYR A 26 0.84 8.90 20.53
CA TYR A 26 1.19 9.49 21.83
C TYR A 26 0.52 10.83 22.12
N ALA A 27 -0.33 11.34 21.27
CA ALA A 27 -0.98 12.63 21.45
C ALA A 27 -2.32 12.50 22.21
N GLY A 28 -2.27 12.09 23.48
CA GLY A 28 -3.47 12.14 24.31
C GLY A 28 -3.31 11.44 25.65
N ARG A 29 -3.44 12.20 26.74
CA ARG A 29 -3.57 11.69 28.14
C ARG A 29 -4.97 11.12 28.42
N GLY A 30 -5.69 10.56 27.45
CA GLY A 30 -6.99 9.93 27.63
C GLY A 30 -7.01 8.56 26.94
N LYS A 31 -7.85 7.66 27.45
CA LYS A 31 -8.26 6.44 26.75
C LYS A 31 -9.10 6.81 25.50
N GLN A 32 -8.54 7.57 24.55
CA GLN A 32 -9.14 7.64 23.24
C GLN A 32 -8.98 6.27 22.60
N GLU A 33 -10.09 5.63 22.37
CA GLU A 33 -10.13 4.42 21.56
C GLU A 33 -9.43 4.72 20.24
N LYS A 34 -8.42 3.92 19.93
CA LYS A 34 -7.61 4.14 18.72
C LYS A 34 -8.53 4.00 17.52
N ASP A 35 -8.71 5.05 16.76
CA ASP A 35 -9.51 5.12 15.52
C ASP A 35 -9.00 4.13 14.45
N GLY A 36 -7.80 3.59 14.69
CA GLY A 36 -7.14 2.65 13.79
C GLY A 36 -6.59 3.29 12.52
N ILE A 37 -6.65 4.63 12.40
CA ILE A 37 -6.11 5.40 11.27
C ILE A 37 -4.62 5.59 11.47
N ASP A 38 -3.84 5.33 10.41
CA ASP A 38 -2.40 5.49 10.44
C ASP A 38 -1.96 6.78 9.73
N PHE A 39 -2.62 7.14 8.61
CA PHE A 39 -2.28 8.32 7.83
C PHE A 39 -3.49 9.07 7.30
N PHE A 40 -3.31 10.38 7.18
CA PHE A 40 -4.07 11.27 6.32
C PHE A 40 -3.18 11.64 5.14
N VAL A 41 -3.65 11.40 3.91
CA VAL A 41 -2.90 11.72 2.70
C VAL A 41 -3.68 12.68 1.83
N TRP A 42 -2.98 13.66 1.28
CA TRP A 42 -3.54 14.67 0.39
C TRP A 42 -2.67 14.83 -0.85
N ASN A 43 -3.27 14.71 -2.02
CA ASN A 43 -2.64 14.99 -3.30
C ASN A 43 -2.82 16.46 -3.65
N PRO A 44 -1.76 17.30 -3.65
CA PRO A 44 -1.87 18.71 -4.00
C PRO A 44 -2.06 18.95 -5.50
N GLN A 45 -1.83 17.92 -6.34
CA GLN A 45 -1.92 17.99 -7.79
C GLN A 45 -2.69 16.80 -8.37
N PRO A 46 -3.98 16.61 -7.98
CA PRO A 46 -4.75 15.49 -8.49
C PRO A 46 -5.01 15.66 -9.99
N ARG A 47 -4.98 14.55 -10.71
CA ARG A 47 -5.37 14.55 -12.12
C ARG A 47 -6.84 14.16 -12.24
N PRO A 48 -7.63 14.91 -13.03
CA PRO A 48 -9.00 14.52 -13.30
C PRO A 48 -9.05 13.10 -13.86
N HIS A 49 -9.87 12.25 -13.27
CA HIS A 49 -10.11 10.91 -13.76
C HIS A 49 -11.58 10.76 -14.07
N PHE A 50 -11.92 10.36 -15.31
CA PHE A 50 -13.30 10.21 -15.75
C PHE A 50 -13.98 8.93 -15.24
N LEU A 51 -13.18 7.97 -14.74
CA LEU A 51 -13.67 6.70 -14.23
C LEU A 51 -13.57 6.66 -12.70
N PRO A 52 -14.46 5.92 -12.03
CA PRO A 52 -14.33 5.68 -10.61
C PRO A 52 -12.96 5.04 -10.29
N VAL A 53 -12.39 5.43 -9.16
CA VAL A 53 -11.14 4.85 -8.67
C VAL A 53 -11.32 3.33 -8.50
N PRO A 54 -10.43 2.47 -9.05
CA PRO A 54 -10.58 1.04 -8.93
C PRO A 54 -10.43 0.58 -7.47
N PHE A 55 -11.10 -0.52 -7.12
CA PHE A 55 -11.07 -1.02 -5.74
C PHE A 55 -9.67 -1.51 -5.31
N ILE A 56 -8.95 -2.18 -6.20
CA ILE A 56 -7.53 -2.51 -5.98
C ILE A 56 -6.72 -1.46 -6.72
N LEU A 57 -6.08 -0.57 -5.96
CA LEU A 57 -5.26 0.50 -6.50
C LEU A 57 -3.91 -0.03 -6.99
N THR A 58 -3.55 0.40 -8.17
CA THR A 58 -2.19 0.35 -8.69
C THR A 58 -1.52 1.73 -8.55
N THR A 59 -0.23 1.81 -8.78
CA THR A 59 0.50 3.08 -8.78
C THR A 59 -0.09 4.11 -9.75
N GLY A 60 -0.55 3.66 -10.93
CA GLY A 60 -1.16 4.54 -11.94
C GLY A 60 -2.47 5.20 -11.48
N ASP A 61 -3.18 4.57 -10.55
CA ASP A 61 -4.47 5.07 -10.06
C ASP A 61 -4.32 6.18 -9.00
N LEU A 62 -3.12 6.32 -8.40
CA LEU A 62 -2.87 7.30 -7.34
C LEU A 62 -3.12 8.75 -7.79
N ALA A 63 -2.88 9.05 -9.04
CA ALA A 63 -3.10 10.39 -9.58
C ALA A 63 -4.57 10.85 -9.46
N ALA A 64 -5.52 9.91 -9.41
CA ALA A 64 -6.94 10.17 -9.24
C ALA A 64 -7.37 10.32 -7.77
N VAL A 65 -6.52 9.92 -6.82
CA VAL A 65 -6.78 10.05 -5.38
C VAL A 65 -6.50 11.50 -4.97
N ILE A 66 -7.52 12.20 -4.51
CA ILE A 66 -7.39 13.58 -4.03
C ILE A 66 -6.99 13.57 -2.55
N ARG A 67 -7.75 12.83 -1.73
CA ARG A 67 -7.56 12.73 -0.29
C ARG A 67 -7.95 11.34 0.18
N ALA A 68 -7.21 10.80 1.14
CA ALA A 68 -7.60 9.54 1.73
C ALA A 68 -7.20 9.44 3.22
N ILE A 69 -7.99 8.66 3.93
CA ILE A 69 -7.65 8.09 5.22
C ILE A 69 -7.07 6.71 4.93
N VAL A 70 -5.85 6.48 5.39
CA VAL A 70 -5.11 5.24 5.11
C VAL A 70 -4.89 4.46 6.40
N VAL A 71 -5.23 3.19 6.35
CA VAL A 71 -5.02 2.22 7.42
C VAL A 71 -4.10 1.12 6.94
N VAL A 72 -3.06 0.81 7.71
CA VAL A 72 -2.03 -0.16 7.37
C VAL A 72 -2.16 -1.40 8.25
N ARG A 73 -2.32 -2.56 7.64
CA ARG A 73 -2.29 -3.84 8.34
C ARG A 73 -1.03 -4.61 7.93
N GLY A 74 0.00 -4.48 8.78
CA GLY A 74 1.33 -5.07 8.56
C GLY A 74 1.47 -6.52 9.02
N TRP A 75 0.43 -7.34 8.90
CA TRP A 75 0.46 -8.77 9.24
C TRP A 75 1.00 -9.58 8.06
N HIS A 76 2.29 -9.42 7.75
CA HIS A 76 2.92 -9.93 6.54
C HIS A 76 2.94 -11.46 6.40
N THR A 77 2.64 -12.19 7.46
CA THR A 77 2.48 -13.65 7.45
C THR A 77 1.06 -14.09 7.07
N GLU A 78 0.12 -13.15 6.99
CA GLU A 78 -1.29 -13.44 6.78
C GLU A 78 -1.74 -13.09 5.35
N SER A 79 -2.65 -13.89 4.83
CA SER A 79 -3.39 -13.58 3.61
C SER A 79 -4.81 -13.14 3.98
N PHE A 80 -5.24 -11.97 3.48
CA PHE A 80 -6.51 -11.36 3.83
C PHE A 80 -7.66 -12.03 3.05
N GLY A 81 -7.96 -13.27 3.47
CA GLY A 81 -9.10 -14.04 2.99
C GLY A 81 -10.40 -13.65 3.69
N PRO A 82 -11.57 -14.13 3.18
CA PRO A 82 -12.88 -13.79 3.74
C PRO A 82 -13.01 -14.09 5.24
N ALA A 83 -12.55 -15.26 5.68
CA ALA A 83 -12.62 -15.68 7.08
C ALA A 83 -11.87 -14.73 8.03
N LEU A 84 -10.65 -14.30 7.67
CA LEU A 84 -9.88 -13.34 8.45
C LEU A 84 -10.59 -11.99 8.52
N LEU A 85 -11.12 -11.52 7.40
CA LEU A 85 -11.84 -10.24 7.32
C LEU A 85 -13.13 -10.24 8.15
N GLU A 86 -13.82 -11.36 8.24
CA GLU A 86 -15.03 -11.50 9.03
C GLU A 86 -14.73 -11.62 10.52
N SER A 87 -13.62 -12.28 10.89
CA SER A 87 -13.23 -12.51 12.30
C SER A 87 -12.49 -11.34 12.94
N SER A 88 -12.13 -10.29 12.19
CA SER A 88 -11.35 -9.16 12.67
C SER A 88 -12.09 -7.81 12.52
N PRO A 89 -13.21 -7.59 13.23
CA PRO A 89 -14.02 -6.37 13.10
C PRO A 89 -13.25 -5.11 13.48
N GLU A 90 -12.27 -5.19 14.37
CA GLU A 90 -11.45 -4.07 14.82
C GLU A 90 -10.62 -3.43 13.70
N MET A 91 -10.41 -4.15 12.60
CA MET A 91 -9.73 -3.63 11.41
C MET A 91 -10.54 -2.54 10.70
N PHE A 92 -11.85 -2.53 10.91
CA PHE A 92 -12.79 -1.69 10.19
C PHE A 92 -13.30 -0.49 10.99
N ARG A 93 -12.72 -0.19 12.17
CA ARG A 93 -13.13 0.96 12.98
C ARG A 93 -13.06 2.29 12.23
N PHE A 94 -12.08 2.44 11.35
CA PHE A 94 -11.88 3.67 10.55
C PHE A 94 -13.01 3.95 9.55
N VAL A 95 -13.83 2.96 9.20
CA VAL A 95 -14.99 3.13 8.32
C VAL A 95 -16.29 3.39 9.08
N GLU A 96 -16.28 3.24 10.41
CA GLU A 96 -17.44 3.55 11.25
C GLU A 96 -17.85 5.03 11.06
N PRO A 97 -19.14 5.33 10.90
CA PRO A 97 -19.60 6.68 10.52
C PRO A 97 -19.08 7.78 11.44
N ALA A 98 -19.05 7.55 12.75
CA ALA A 98 -18.59 8.54 13.73
C ALA A 98 -17.07 8.78 13.63
N VAL A 99 -16.28 7.70 13.52
CA VAL A 99 -14.81 7.76 13.37
C VAL A 99 -14.44 8.43 12.06
N PHE A 100 -15.08 7.99 10.97
CA PHE A 100 -14.84 8.56 9.66
C PHE A 100 -15.20 10.05 9.58
N ALA A 101 -16.36 10.45 10.11
CA ALA A 101 -16.79 11.85 10.14
C ALA A 101 -15.80 12.74 10.93
N GLN A 102 -15.28 12.23 12.07
CA GLN A 102 -14.26 12.93 12.82
C GLN A 102 -12.95 13.07 12.02
N ALA A 103 -12.50 11.98 11.41
CA ALA A 103 -11.29 11.97 10.60
C ALA A 103 -11.40 12.88 9.37
N ALA A 104 -12.53 12.88 8.68
CA ALA A 104 -12.78 13.73 7.52
C ALA A 104 -12.64 15.23 7.83
N ARG A 105 -13.01 15.66 9.04
CA ARG A 105 -12.82 17.06 9.49
C ARG A 105 -11.36 17.50 9.49
N SER A 106 -10.41 16.55 9.60
CA SER A 106 -8.98 16.85 9.57
C SER A 106 -8.50 17.39 8.21
N PHE A 107 -9.29 17.23 7.14
CA PHE A 107 -9.01 17.78 5.81
C PHE A 107 -9.62 19.16 5.58
N GLY A 108 -10.37 19.69 6.53
CA GLY A 108 -11.06 20.98 6.38
C GLY A 108 -12.45 20.85 5.73
N PRO A 109 -13.15 21.98 5.51
CA PRO A 109 -14.52 22.03 5.01
C PRO A 109 -14.55 21.92 3.47
N GLU A 110 -14.22 20.76 2.92
CA GLU A 110 -14.31 20.53 1.49
C GLU A 110 -15.48 19.60 1.13
N GLU A 111 -16.02 19.77 -0.10
CA GLU A 111 -17.24 19.10 -0.55
C GLU A 111 -17.10 17.58 -0.71
N ALA A 112 -15.93 17.08 -1.14
CA ALA A 112 -15.74 15.66 -1.38
C ALA A 112 -15.19 14.94 -0.15
N ALA A 113 -15.79 13.83 0.25
CA ALA A 113 -15.28 12.98 1.32
C ALA A 113 -13.97 12.32 0.94
N PRO A 114 -13.00 12.16 1.89
CA PRO A 114 -11.78 11.42 1.62
C PRO A 114 -12.07 9.93 1.37
N LEU A 115 -11.24 9.26 0.55
CA LEU A 115 -11.31 7.82 0.36
C LEU A 115 -10.86 7.08 1.62
N LYS A 116 -11.47 5.93 1.87
CA LYS A 116 -11.09 4.98 2.93
C LYS A 116 -10.23 3.88 2.31
N ILE A 117 -8.92 4.02 2.45
CA ILE A 117 -7.93 3.10 1.87
C ILE A 117 -7.39 2.14 2.93
N LEU A 118 -7.44 0.85 2.64
CA LEU A 118 -6.82 -0.18 3.46
C LEU A 118 -5.58 -0.76 2.75
N VAL A 119 -4.42 -0.68 3.40
CA VAL A 119 -3.20 -1.34 2.95
C VAL A 119 -3.10 -2.71 3.62
N VAL A 120 -3.00 -3.76 2.80
CA VAL A 120 -2.92 -5.15 3.27
C VAL A 120 -1.70 -5.86 2.71
N PRO A 121 -1.12 -6.85 3.40
CA PRO A 121 0.02 -7.63 2.88
C PRO A 121 -0.30 -8.30 1.56
N ALA A 122 -1.39 -9.07 1.52
CA ALA A 122 -1.89 -9.72 0.32
C ALA A 122 -3.38 -10.04 0.48
N LEU A 123 -4.11 -10.01 -0.63
CA LEU A 123 -5.44 -10.61 -0.72
C LEU A 123 -5.32 -12.11 -0.96
N ALA A 124 -6.43 -12.83 -0.82
CA ALA A 124 -6.49 -14.27 -1.08
C ALA A 124 -5.94 -14.62 -2.48
N GLN A 125 -5.20 -15.72 -2.58
CA GLN A 125 -4.50 -16.11 -3.82
C GLN A 125 -5.44 -16.60 -4.89
N THR A 126 -6.47 -17.39 -4.52
CA THR A 126 -7.43 -17.92 -5.50
C THR A 126 -8.39 -16.82 -5.97
N ALA A 127 -8.77 -16.83 -7.23
CA ALA A 127 -9.66 -15.83 -7.81
C ALA A 127 -11.00 -15.74 -7.06
N VAL A 128 -11.58 -16.90 -6.71
CA VAL A 128 -12.87 -16.99 -5.99
C VAL A 128 -12.76 -16.35 -4.59
N ALA A 129 -11.77 -16.75 -3.79
CA ALA A 129 -11.59 -16.20 -2.44
C ALA A 129 -11.22 -14.71 -2.48
N ARG A 130 -10.45 -14.27 -3.50
CA ARG A 130 -10.14 -12.85 -3.71
C ARG A 130 -11.39 -12.02 -3.98
N GLU A 131 -12.26 -12.51 -4.86
CA GLU A 131 -13.52 -11.84 -5.15
C GLU A 131 -14.43 -11.76 -3.92
N GLN A 132 -14.50 -12.82 -3.13
CA GLN A 132 -15.22 -12.83 -1.86
C GLN A 132 -14.62 -11.83 -0.87
N SER A 133 -13.28 -11.78 -0.73
CA SER A 133 -12.61 -10.77 0.12
C SER A 133 -12.95 -9.34 -0.31
N ILE A 134 -12.97 -9.06 -1.60
CA ILE A 134 -13.36 -7.74 -2.15
C ILE A 134 -14.81 -7.42 -1.80
N LYS A 135 -15.74 -8.39 -1.92
CA LYS A 135 -17.14 -8.19 -1.53
C LYS A 135 -17.28 -7.87 -0.05
N VAL A 136 -16.58 -8.59 0.82
CA VAL A 136 -16.58 -8.33 2.26
C VAL A 136 -16.03 -6.93 2.57
N LEU A 137 -14.90 -6.56 2.00
CA LEU A 137 -14.27 -5.26 2.22
C LEU A 137 -15.17 -4.10 1.77
N ARG A 138 -15.80 -4.22 0.61
CA ARG A 138 -16.78 -3.22 0.12
C ARG A 138 -18.01 -3.14 1.03
N ALA A 139 -18.54 -4.27 1.46
CA ALA A 139 -19.69 -4.31 2.37
C ALA A 139 -19.38 -3.67 3.74
N LYS A 140 -18.11 -3.75 4.18
CA LYS A 140 -17.63 -3.05 5.38
C LYS A 140 -17.42 -1.55 5.17
N GLY A 141 -17.49 -1.04 3.94
CA GLY A 141 -17.37 0.38 3.62
C GLY A 141 -15.94 0.85 3.28
N VAL A 142 -15.03 -0.07 2.96
CA VAL A 142 -13.71 0.27 2.40
C VAL A 142 -13.89 0.72 0.94
N ASP A 143 -13.28 1.84 0.56
CA ASP A 143 -13.39 2.39 -0.79
C ASP A 143 -12.33 1.80 -1.73
N ALA A 144 -11.11 1.56 -1.20
CA ALA A 144 -10.03 0.98 -1.99
C ALA A 144 -9.02 0.21 -1.14
N VAL A 145 -8.26 -0.68 -1.78
CA VAL A 145 -7.20 -1.50 -1.16
C VAL A 145 -5.90 -1.34 -1.95
N ILE A 146 -4.78 -1.24 -1.24
CA ILE A 146 -3.45 -1.31 -1.84
C ILE A 146 -2.73 -2.55 -1.29
N PRO A 147 -2.41 -3.54 -2.13
CA PRO A 147 -1.56 -4.66 -1.72
C PRO A 147 -0.13 -4.19 -1.42
N PHE A 148 0.48 -4.70 -0.36
CA PHE A 148 1.82 -4.28 0.05
C PHE A 148 2.89 -4.56 -1.01
N HIS A 149 2.69 -5.64 -1.79
CA HIS A 149 3.54 -5.95 -2.94
C HIS A 149 3.56 -4.80 -3.97
N THR A 150 2.42 -4.16 -4.24
CA THR A 150 2.34 -3.02 -5.16
C THR A 150 3.20 -1.86 -4.66
N ILE A 151 3.15 -1.56 -3.37
CA ILE A 151 3.95 -0.50 -2.73
C ILE A 151 5.44 -0.80 -2.85
N LEU A 152 5.86 -2.02 -2.46
CA LEU A 152 7.27 -2.40 -2.49
C LEU A 152 7.82 -2.45 -3.92
N ALA A 153 7.07 -3.02 -4.86
CA ALA A 153 7.48 -3.08 -6.27
C ALA A 153 7.67 -1.69 -6.86
N ASP A 154 6.79 -0.76 -6.54
CA ASP A 154 6.88 0.62 -6.99
C ASP A 154 8.05 1.37 -6.35
N LEU A 155 8.24 1.30 -5.04
CA LEU A 155 9.40 1.90 -4.35
C LEU A 155 10.72 1.39 -4.94
N ILE A 156 10.81 0.09 -5.22
CA ILE A 156 11.97 -0.50 -5.88
C ILE A 156 12.11 0.07 -7.30
N ALA A 157 11.04 0.12 -8.09
CA ALA A 157 11.11 0.61 -9.46
C ALA A 157 11.55 2.07 -9.54
N GLN A 158 10.97 2.94 -8.71
CA GLN A 158 11.18 4.39 -8.70
C GLN A 158 12.52 4.82 -8.06
N THR A 159 13.14 3.95 -7.25
CA THR A 159 14.44 4.29 -6.64
C THR A 159 15.56 4.20 -7.67
N GLU A 160 16.16 5.33 -8.00
CA GLU A 160 17.25 5.44 -8.95
C GLU A 160 18.62 5.19 -8.28
N VAL A 161 19.48 4.42 -8.95
CA VAL A 161 20.82 4.08 -8.45
C VAL A 161 21.72 5.31 -8.34
N ASN A 162 21.58 6.26 -9.27
CA ASN A 162 22.42 7.45 -9.37
C ASN A 162 21.92 8.63 -8.52
N ARG A 163 20.79 8.48 -7.82
CA ARG A 163 20.20 9.52 -6.98
C ARG A 163 20.54 9.28 -5.53
N ASN A 164 20.82 10.35 -4.77
CA ASN A 164 20.99 10.30 -3.33
C ASN A 164 19.67 10.60 -2.61
N TYR A 165 19.35 9.85 -1.56
CA TYR A 165 18.10 9.94 -0.79
C TYR A 165 18.41 10.33 0.66
N ASP A 166 18.96 11.51 0.88
CA ASP A 166 19.46 11.98 2.18
C ASP A 166 18.42 12.02 3.30
N LYS A 167 17.14 12.08 2.94
CA LYS A 167 16.03 12.20 3.90
C LYS A 167 15.19 10.93 4.04
N SER A 168 15.57 9.85 3.37
CA SER A 168 14.86 8.58 3.42
C SER A 168 15.84 7.41 3.53
N ASP A 169 15.99 6.90 4.74
CA ASP A 169 16.81 5.70 4.99
C ASP A 169 16.31 4.50 4.18
N LEU A 170 14.99 4.37 4.02
CA LEU A 170 14.38 3.29 3.25
C LEU A 170 14.81 3.34 1.77
N LEU A 171 14.64 4.48 1.11
CA LEU A 171 15.01 4.64 -0.29
C LEU A 171 16.53 4.50 -0.47
N GLN A 172 17.32 4.98 0.49
CA GLN A 172 18.77 4.81 0.47
C GLN A 172 19.17 3.33 0.59
N ILE A 173 18.51 2.55 1.44
CA ILE A 173 18.72 1.10 1.54
C ILE A 173 18.36 0.42 0.23
N ILE A 174 17.20 0.72 -0.37
CA ILE A 174 16.80 0.16 -1.66
C ILE A 174 17.84 0.50 -2.74
N ARG A 175 18.33 1.73 -2.79
CA ARG A 175 19.39 2.16 -3.71
C ARG A 175 20.66 1.33 -3.54
N VAL A 176 21.11 1.13 -2.30
CA VAL A 176 22.29 0.30 -2.00
C VAL A 176 22.07 -1.12 -2.49
N LEU A 177 20.93 -1.74 -2.18
CA LEU A 177 20.61 -3.10 -2.62
C LEU A 177 20.58 -3.21 -4.15
N LYS A 178 20.07 -2.18 -4.86
CA LYS A 178 20.12 -2.11 -6.35
C LYS A 178 21.56 -2.03 -6.86
N ASN A 179 22.40 -1.21 -6.25
CA ASN A 179 23.82 -1.07 -6.62
C ASN A 179 24.58 -2.40 -6.53
N TYR A 180 24.24 -3.23 -5.56
CA TYR A 180 24.84 -4.55 -5.39
C TYR A 180 24.14 -5.65 -6.21
N GLY A 181 23.18 -5.29 -7.06
CA GLY A 181 22.47 -6.25 -7.92
C GLY A 181 21.62 -7.28 -7.14
N LEU A 182 21.20 -6.93 -5.92
CA LEU A 182 20.44 -7.86 -5.05
C LEU A 182 18.97 -7.99 -5.45
N PHE A 183 18.42 -7.06 -6.23
CA PHE A 183 17.12 -7.22 -6.86
C PHE A 183 17.29 -7.91 -8.21
N LYS A 184 16.76 -9.13 -8.31
CA LYS A 184 16.69 -9.84 -9.59
C LYS A 184 15.57 -9.23 -10.43
N ASP A 185 15.90 -8.75 -11.63
CA ASP A 185 14.88 -8.37 -12.59
C ASP A 185 14.08 -9.60 -13.01
N PRO A 186 12.75 -9.60 -12.85
CA PRO A 186 11.90 -10.75 -13.26
C PRO A 186 12.06 -11.10 -14.75
N GLN A 187 12.48 -10.16 -15.59
CA GLN A 187 12.69 -10.36 -17.03
C GLN A 187 13.95 -11.17 -17.37
N MET A 188 14.97 -11.21 -16.51
CA MET A 188 16.19 -11.95 -16.83
C MET A 188 16.05 -13.49 -16.71
N GLU A 189 15.04 -14.01 -16.04
CA GLU A 189 14.82 -15.47 -15.95
C GLU A 189 14.16 -16.08 -17.20
N LEU A 190 13.48 -15.28 -18.02
CA LEU A 190 12.82 -15.75 -19.26
C LEU A 190 13.80 -16.16 -20.38
N PHE A 191 15.08 -15.81 -20.29
CA PHE A 191 16.09 -16.08 -21.32
C PHE A 191 17.24 -16.99 -20.89
N ARG A 192 17.11 -17.75 -19.80
CA ARG A 192 18.04 -18.86 -19.54
C ARG A 192 17.75 -20.01 -20.52
N THR A 193 18.25 -19.86 -21.75
CA THR A 193 18.43 -20.97 -22.66
C THR A 193 19.38 -21.97 -22.01
N THR A 194 18.86 -23.11 -21.59
CA THR A 194 19.66 -24.28 -21.23
C THR A 194 20.52 -24.65 -22.42
N ARG A 195 21.80 -24.27 -22.41
CA ARG A 195 22.81 -24.86 -23.29
C ARG A 195 22.88 -26.35 -22.99
N ARG A 196 22.16 -27.15 -23.77
CA ARG A 196 22.25 -28.60 -23.85
C ARG A 196 23.65 -28.92 -24.35
N GLY A 197 24.55 -29.33 -23.47
CA GLY A 197 25.87 -29.83 -23.83
C GLY A 197 25.74 -30.99 -24.79
N LYS A 198 26.23 -30.81 -26.04
CA LYS A 198 26.49 -31.91 -26.95
C LYS A 198 27.59 -32.77 -26.32
N ARG A 199 27.25 -33.93 -25.81
CA ARG A 199 28.20 -35.04 -25.63
C ARG A 199 28.64 -35.50 -27.00
N GLN A 200 29.86 -35.23 -27.38
CA GLN A 200 30.53 -35.92 -28.46
C GLN A 200 30.83 -37.36 -28.00
N ALA A 201 30.22 -38.32 -28.70
CA ALA A 201 30.71 -39.70 -28.71
C ALA A 201 32.04 -39.70 -29.45
N ARG A 202 33.07 -40.28 -28.88
CA ARG A 202 34.28 -40.71 -29.55
C ARG A 202 34.22 -42.24 -29.55
N ASP A 203 34.30 -42.79 -30.74
CA ASP A 203 34.70 -44.16 -31.04
C ASP A 203 36.14 -44.40 -30.60
#